data_0046ba66c3e7004729e646ae090f055e
#
_entry.id   0046ba66c3e7004729e646ae090f055e
#
_cell.length_a   1.000
_cell.length_b   1.000
_cell.length_c   1.000
_cell.angle_alpha   90.00
_cell.angle_beta   90.00
_cell.angle_gamma   90.00
#
_symmetry.space_group_name_H-M   'P 1'
#
loop_
_entity.id
_entity.type
_entity.pdbx_description
1 polymer ?
#
loop_
_entity_poly.entity_id
_entity_poly.type
_entity_poly.pdbx_seq_one_letter_code
_entity_poly.pdbx_strand_id
1 'polypeptide(L)'
;MSDRITKIFVGLAGVGALGFAALTIVKPEAFSDYGLDVNTPQARIVIRSLIGGFELALAGLMLLGGKLGLSLQQRAGLFSVTLLALGSVRILAATYEGLDVLFHQPLGEGALEIIVGLIAAALARRA
;
A
#
# COMPACT_ATOMS: atom_id res chain seq x y z
N MET A 1 -12.24 23.73 -0.11
CA MET A 1 -11.19 23.28 0.85
C MET A 1 -11.09 21.74 0.87
N SER A 2 -12.19 21.04 0.88
CA SER A 2 -12.24 19.56 0.86
C SER A 2 -11.44 18.92 -0.31
N ASP A 3 -11.66 19.38 -1.53
CA ASP A 3 -10.99 18.83 -2.72
C ASP A 3 -9.49 19.07 -2.73
N ARG A 4 -9.02 20.17 -2.15
CA ARG A 4 -7.59 20.48 -2.06
C ARG A 4 -6.89 19.45 -1.16
N ILE A 5 -7.49 19.13 -0.02
CA ILE A 5 -6.93 18.14 0.92
C ILE A 5 -6.90 16.77 0.27
N THR A 6 -8.00 16.35 -0.37
CA THR A 6 -8.07 15.06 -1.07
C THR A 6 -7.04 15.00 -2.19
N LYS A 7 -6.86 16.08 -2.95
CA LYS A 7 -5.86 16.16 -4.02
C LYS A 7 -4.43 15.99 -3.49
N ILE A 8 -4.11 16.68 -2.37
CA ILE A 8 -2.80 16.55 -1.73
C ILE A 8 -2.60 15.12 -1.24
N PHE A 9 -3.59 14.55 -0.55
CA PHE A 9 -3.53 13.18 -0.04
C PHE A 9 -3.30 12.17 -1.17
N VAL A 10 -4.11 12.23 -2.23
CA VAL A 10 -3.99 11.32 -3.39
C VAL A 10 -2.62 11.48 -4.08
N GLY A 11 -2.12 12.70 -4.19
CA GLY A 11 -0.79 12.96 -4.73
C GLY A 11 0.32 12.34 -3.88
N LEU A 12 0.29 12.55 -2.56
CA LEU A 12 1.27 11.96 -1.62
C LEU A 12 1.18 10.43 -1.60
N ALA A 13 -0.03 9.87 -1.60
CA ALA A 13 -0.24 8.43 -1.67
C ALA A 13 0.35 7.84 -2.96
N GLY A 14 0.15 8.52 -4.09
CA GLY A 14 0.70 8.09 -5.37
C GLY A 14 2.22 8.16 -5.42
N VAL A 15 2.83 9.22 -4.92
CA VAL A 15 4.29 9.37 -4.84
C VAL A 15 4.88 8.33 -3.89
N GLY A 16 4.25 8.09 -2.73
CA GLY A 16 4.66 7.05 -1.79
C GLY A 16 4.62 5.66 -2.41
N ALA A 17 3.51 5.30 -3.06
CA ALA A 17 3.38 4.02 -3.76
C ALA A 17 4.41 3.86 -4.89
N LEU A 18 4.71 4.94 -5.63
CA LEU A 18 5.75 4.94 -6.65
C LEU A 18 7.13 4.70 -6.05
N GLY A 19 7.43 5.32 -4.91
CA GLY A 19 8.68 5.11 -4.18
C GLY A 19 8.86 3.66 -3.73
N PHE A 20 7.82 3.05 -3.17
CA PHE A 20 7.82 1.63 -2.81
C PHE A 20 7.97 0.73 -4.02
N ALA A 21 7.25 1.00 -5.12
CA ALA A 21 7.40 0.26 -6.37
C ALA A 21 8.83 0.31 -6.90
N ALA A 22 9.45 1.50 -6.93
CA ALA A 22 10.83 1.66 -7.36
C ALA A 22 11.80 0.87 -6.47
N LEU A 23 11.63 0.94 -5.15
CA LEU A 23 12.45 0.16 -4.21
C LEU A 23 12.31 -1.35 -4.45
N THR A 24 11.09 -1.85 -4.56
CA THR A 24 10.80 -3.28 -4.78
C THR A 24 11.38 -3.77 -6.11
N ILE A 25 11.27 -2.98 -7.16
CA ILE A 25 11.76 -3.35 -8.50
C ILE A 25 13.30 -3.32 -8.56
N VAL A 26 13.91 -2.30 -7.97
CA VAL A 26 15.37 -2.11 -8.02
C VAL A 26 16.10 -2.98 -7.00
N LYS A 27 15.55 -3.09 -5.79
CA LYS A 27 16.17 -3.83 -4.66
C LYS A 27 15.21 -4.85 -4.04
N PRO A 28 14.83 -5.91 -4.76
CA PRO A 28 13.96 -6.95 -4.20
C PRO A 28 14.58 -7.63 -2.96
N GLU A 29 15.90 -7.54 -2.80
CA GLU A 29 16.64 -8.07 -1.65
C GLU A 29 16.23 -7.41 -0.31
N ALA A 30 15.65 -6.22 -0.35
CA ALA A 30 15.10 -5.56 0.84
C ALA A 30 13.98 -6.39 1.50
N PHE A 31 13.33 -7.29 0.77
CA PHE A 31 12.30 -8.18 1.30
C PHE A 31 12.86 -9.39 2.07
N SER A 32 14.18 -9.61 2.07
CA SER A 32 14.80 -10.65 2.91
C SER A 32 14.54 -10.40 4.40
N ASP A 33 14.48 -9.16 4.82
CA ASP A 33 14.19 -8.77 6.21
C ASP A 33 12.75 -9.14 6.64
N TYR A 34 11.87 -9.37 5.67
CA TYR A 34 10.50 -9.86 5.89
C TYR A 34 10.39 -11.39 5.79
N GLY A 35 11.52 -12.10 5.75
CA GLY A 35 11.54 -13.56 5.66
C GLY A 35 11.24 -14.11 4.26
N LEU A 36 11.19 -13.26 3.23
CA LEU A 36 10.99 -13.72 1.86
C LEU A 36 12.31 -14.20 1.25
N ASP A 37 12.25 -15.33 0.55
CA ASP A 37 13.41 -15.83 -0.18
C ASP A 37 13.71 -14.92 -1.38
N VAL A 38 14.91 -14.38 -1.42
CA VAL A 38 15.39 -13.49 -2.49
C VAL A 38 16.63 -14.07 -3.20
N ASN A 39 17.02 -15.29 -2.86
CA ASN A 39 18.28 -15.89 -3.31
C ASN A 39 18.22 -16.40 -4.75
N THR A 40 17.04 -16.75 -5.24
CA THR A 40 16.86 -17.24 -6.61
C THR A 40 16.38 -16.16 -7.56
N PRO A 41 16.76 -16.20 -8.85
CA PRO A 41 16.21 -15.29 -9.86
C PRO A 41 14.67 -15.35 -9.92
N GLN A 42 14.10 -16.55 -9.76
CA GLN A 42 12.67 -16.77 -9.78
C GLN A 42 11.96 -16.04 -8.64
N ALA A 43 12.49 -16.14 -7.42
CA ALA A 43 11.94 -15.43 -6.26
C ALA A 43 11.97 -13.90 -6.47
N ARG A 44 13.08 -13.37 -6.99
CA ARG A 44 13.19 -11.93 -7.29
C ARG A 44 12.22 -11.48 -8.38
N ILE A 45 11.97 -12.31 -9.39
CA ILE A 45 10.95 -12.02 -10.43
C ILE A 45 9.56 -11.95 -9.79
N VAL A 46 9.21 -12.89 -8.93
CA VAL A 46 7.91 -12.92 -8.24
C VAL A 46 7.73 -11.66 -7.39
N ILE A 47 8.72 -11.28 -6.60
CA ILE A 47 8.67 -10.07 -5.76
C ILE A 47 8.49 -8.82 -6.64
N ARG A 48 9.29 -8.67 -7.69
CA ARG A 48 9.19 -7.53 -8.61
C ARG A 48 7.83 -7.45 -9.32
N SER A 49 7.31 -8.57 -9.77
CA SER A 49 6.05 -8.59 -10.53
C SER A 49 4.82 -8.48 -9.64
N LEU A 50 4.71 -9.28 -8.58
CA LEU A 50 3.52 -9.29 -7.74
C LEU A 50 3.48 -8.11 -6.77
N ILE A 51 4.56 -7.84 -6.06
CA ILE A 51 4.60 -6.74 -5.10
C ILE A 51 4.88 -5.42 -5.83
N GLY A 52 5.98 -5.33 -6.55
CA GLY A 52 6.36 -4.12 -7.26
C GLY A 52 5.37 -3.72 -8.35
N GLY A 53 4.82 -4.70 -9.08
CA GLY A 53 3.78 -4.45 -10.09
C GLY A 53 2.48 -3.94 -9.47
N PHE A 54 2.07 -4.50 -8.33
CA PHE A 54 0.89 -4.02 -7.60
C PHE A 54 1.09 -2.60 -7.06
N GLU A 55 2.23 -2.31 -6.45
CA GLU A 55 2.56 -0.97 -5.97
C GLU A 55 2.62 0.05 -7.11
N LEU A 56 3.16 -0.34 -8.25
CA LEU A 56 3.21 0.50 -9.45
C LEU A 56 1.81 0.77 -10.02
N ALA A 57 0.93 -0.24 -10.04
CA ALA A 57 -0.46 -0.08 -10.44
C ALA A 57 -1.21 0.88 -9.50
N LEU A 58 -1.01 0.75 -8.20
CA LEU A 58 -1.60 1.65 -7.20
C LEU A 58 -1.10 3.09 -7.39
N ALA A 59 0.20 3.29 -7.61
CA ALA A 59 0.78 4.59 -7.93
C ALA A 59 0.14 5.19 -9.21
N GLY A 60 -0.02 4.38 -10.25
CA GLY A 60 -0.66 4.78 -11.50
C GLY A 60 -2.10 5.23 -11.30
N LEU A 61 -2.89 4.49 -10.52
CA LEU A 61 -4.26 4.86 -10.17
C LEU A 61 -4.32 6.18 -9.39
N MET A 62 -3.40 6.39 -8.45
CA MET A 62 -3.35 7.63 -7.66
C MET A 62 -2.92 8.84 -8.51
N LEU A 63 -1.87 8.71 -9.29
CA LEU A 63 -1.28 9.84 -10.03
C LEU A 63 -1.98 10.11 -11.37
N LEU A 64 -2.33 9.05 -12.11
CA LEU A 64 -2.86 9.13 -13.46
C LEU A 64 -4.35 8.78 -13.55
N GLY A 65 -4.97 8.36 -12.46
CA GLY A 65 -6.37 7.90 -12.45
C GLY A 65 -7.36 8.94 -13.00
N GLY A 66 -7.05 10.24 -12.87
CA GLY A 66 -7.87 11.30 -13.48
C GLY A 66 -7.93 11.21 -15.01
N LYS A 67 -6.85 10.76 -15.67
CA LYS A 67 -6.83 10.50 -17.12
C LYS A 67 -7.67 9.28 -17.50
N LEU A 68 -7.92 8.40 -16.55
CA LEU A 68 -8.79 7.23 -16.71
C LEU A 68 -10.24 7.51 -16.31
N GLY A 69 -10.58 8.77 -16.01
CA GLY A 69 -11.92 9.16 -15.61
C GLY A 69 -12.24 8.98 -14.12
N LEU A 70 -11.27 8.61 -13.28
CA LEU A 70 -11.47 8.45 -11.85
C LEU A 70 -11.45 9.81 -11.13
N SER A 71 -12.48 10.08 -10.34
CA SER A 71 -12.51 11.25 -9.45
C SER A 71 -11.48 11.13 -8.33
N LEU A 72 -11.18 12.24 -7.65
CA LEU A 72 -10.32 12.25 -6.47
C LEU A 72 -10.88 11.34 -5.36
N GLN A 73 -12.20 11.37 -5.17
CA GLN A 73 -12.90 10.56 -4.17
C GLN A 73 -12.82 9.06 -4.49
N GLN A 74 -12.99 8.68 -5.76
CA GLN A 74 -12.83 7.29 -6.18
C GLN A 74 -11.40 6.79 -5.96
N ARG A 75 -10.39 7.59 -6.30
CA ARG A 75 -9.00 7.25 -6.05
C ARG A 75 -8.69 7.10 -4.56
N ALA A 76 -9.17 8.02 -3.72
CA ALA A 76 -9.05 7.90 -2.27
C ALA A 76 -9.77 6.65 -1.74
N GLY A 77 -10.94 6.32 -2.28
CA GLY A 77 -11.68 5.10 -1.93
C GLY A 77 -10.94 3.81 -2.29
N LEU A 78 -10.36 3.74 -3.47
CA LEU A 78 -9.54 2.60 -3.90
C LEU A 78 -8.32 2.42 -2.98
N PHE A 79 -7.65 3.51 -2.66
CA PHE A 79 -6.52 3.49 -1.74
C PHE A 79 -6.92 3.05 -0.33
N SER A 80 -8.07 3.53 0.15
CA SER A 80 -8.64 3.12 1.43
C SER A 80 -8.87 1.61 1.50
N VAL A 81 -9.59 1.05 0.54
CA VAL A 81 -9.89 -0.40 0.50
C VAL A 81 -8.61 -1.21 0.48
N THR A 82 -7.62 -0.79 -0.30
CA THR A 82 -6.33 -1.45 -0.37
C THR A 82 -5.62 -1.49 0.98
N LEU A 83 -5.49 -0.34 1.65
CA LEU A 83 -4.78 -0.28 2.93
C LEU A 83 -5.54 -0.94 4.07
N LEU A 84 -6.87 -0.82 4.11
CA LEU A 84 -7.68 -1.50 5.12
C LEU A 84 -7.58 -3.01 4.96
N ALA A 85 -7.59 -3.52 3.74
CA ALA A 85 -7.41 -4.94 3.47
C ALA A 85 -6.00 -5.42 3.88
N LEU A 86 -4.95 -4.72 3.45
CA LEU A 86 -3.57 -5.05 3.80
C LEU A 86 -3.35 -5.05 5.31
N GLY A 87 -3.72 -3.97 5.99
CA GLY A 87 -3.52 -3.84 7.43
C GLY A 87 -4.31 -4.86 8.24
N SER A 88 -5.56 -5.12 7.86
CA SER A 88 -6.41 -6.11 8.52
C SER A 88 -5.87 -7.52 8.36
N VAL A 89 -5.52 -7.91 7.14
CA VAL A 89 -4.95 -9.25 6.86
C VAL A 89 -3.61 -9.41 7.55
N ARG A 90 -2.74 -8.38 7.55
CA ARG A 90 -1.46 -8.42 8.25
C ARG A 90 -1.63 -8.70 9.74
N ILE A 91 -2.54 -7.98 10.41
CA ILE A 91 -2.81 -8.16 11.85
C ILE A 91 -3.41 -9.54 12.12
N LEU A 92 -4.41 -9.96 11.33
CA LEU A 92 -5.03 -11.27 11.49
C LEU A 92 -4.03 -12.41 11.28
N ALA A 93 -3.23 -12.35 10.23
CA ALA A 93 -2.22 -13.35 9.92
C ALA A 93 -1.16 -13.42 11.03
N ALA A 94 -0.66 -12.26 11.48
CA ALA A 94 0.32 -12.22 12.57
C ALA A 94 -0.25 -12.73 13.89
N THR A 95 -1.54 -12.46 14.19
CA THR A 95 -2.22 -13.00 15.37
C THR A 95 -2.34 -14.51 15.30
N TYR A 96 -2.61 -15.04 14.10
CA TYR A 96 -2.67 -16.49 13.88
C TYR A 96 -1.33 -17.18 14.14
N GLU A 97 -0.21 -16.54 13.74
CA GLU A 97 1.15 -17.06 13.98
C GLU A 97 1.60 -16.96 15.43
N GLY A 98 1.02 -16.05 16.22
CA GLY A 98 1.29 -15.90 17.65
C GLY A 98 1.36 -14.44 18.10
N LEU A 99 1.04 -14.17 19.37
CA LEU A 99 1.04 -12.81 19.91
C LEU A 99 2.44 -12.18 19.93
N ASP A 100 3.47 -12.97 20.17
CA ASP A 100 4.86 -12.54 20.12
C ASP A 100 5.27 -12.10 18.69
N VAL A 101 4.76 -12.76 17.66
CA VAL A 101 4.94 -12.34 16.27
C VAL A 101 4.19 -11.03 16.00
N LEU A 102 2.93 -10.94 16.45
CA LEU A 102 2.09 -9.74 16.27
C LEU A 102 2.73 -8.49 16.88
N PHE A 103 3.23 -8.58 18.11
CA PHE A 103 3.78 -7.42 18.83
C PHE A 103 5.15 -6.94 18.35
N HIS A 104 5.75 -7.60 17.36
CA HIS A 104 6.92 -7.09 16.66
C HIS A 104 6.50 -6.10 15.56
N GLN A 105 7.05 -6.24 14.38
CA GLN A 105 6.82 -5.34 13.25
C GLN A 105 5.36 -5.33 12.71
N PRO A 106 4.64 -6.48 12.61
CA PRO A 106 3.32 -6.51 11.95
C PRO A 106 2.27 -5.62 12.57
N LEU A 107 2.24 -5.48 13.90
CA LEU A 107 1.24 -4.62 14.56
C LEU A 107 1.40 -3.15 14.20
N GLY A 108 2.63 -2.64 14.22
CA GLY A 108 2.92 -1.25 13.88
C GLY A 108 2.60 -0.93 12.42
N GLU A 109 3.01 -1.79 11.50
CA GLU A 109 2.74 -1.62 10.07
C GLU A 109 1.24 -1.75 9.76
N GLY A 110 0.58 -2.77 10.29
CA GLY A 110 -0.86 -2.97 10.10
C GLY A 110 -1.70 -1.85 10.69
N ALA A 111 -1.35 -1.35 11.87
CA ALA A 111 -2.01 -0.20 12.47
C ALA A 111 -1.86 1.07 11.62
N LEU A 112 -0.67 1.34 11.10
CA LEU A 112 -0.42 2.46 10.20
C LEU A 112 -1.25 2.35 8.92
N GLU A 113 -1.27 1.19 8.30
CA GLU A 113 -2.07 0.92 7.10
C GLU A 113 -3.57 1.16 7.37
N ILE A 114 -4.10 0.69 8.50
CA ILE A 114 -5.50 0.91 8.89
C ILE A 114 -5.78 2.40 9.13
N ILE A 115 -4.93 3.11 9.86
CA ILE A 115 -5.11 4.53 10.14
C ILE A 115 -5.14 5.33 8.84
N VAL A 116 -4.16 5.13 7.96
CA VAL A 116 -4.10 5.83 6.66
C VAL A 116 -5.28 5.42 5.78
N GLY A 117 -5.69 4.15 5.82
CA GLY A 117 -6.87 3.66 5.12
C GLY A 117 -8.17 4.33 5.59
N LEU A 118 -8.33 4.54 6.90
CA LEU A 118 -9.48 5.25 7.47
C LEU A 118 -9.49 6.74 7.09
N ILE A 119 -8.33 7.39 7.07
CA ILE A 119 -8.20 8.77 6.58
C ILE A 119 -8.64 8.84 5.11
N ALA A 120 -8.16 7.91 4.28
CA ALA A 120 -8.55 7.82 2.87
C ALA A 120 -10.05 7.59 2.70
N ALA A 121 -10.68 6.74 3.54
CA ALA A 121 -12.11 6.52 3.53
C ALA A 121 -12.90 7.79 3.87
N ALA A 122 -12.46 8.56 4.85
CA ALA A 122 -13.07 9.82 5.21
C ALA A 122 -12.98 10.84 4.07
N LEU A 123 -11.85 10.89 3.36
CA LEU A 123 -11.68 11.77 2.19
C LEU A 123 -12.51 11.32 0.99
N ALA A 124 -12.68 10.01 0.79
CA ALA A 124 -13.50 9.44 -0.27
C ALA A 124 -15.00 9.80 -0.13
N ARG A 125 -15.48 9.97 1.11
CA ARG A 125 -16.87 10.32 1.41
C ARG A 125 -17.19 11.81 1.30
N ARG A 126 -16.19 12.65 1.19
CA ARG A 126 -16.39 14.10 1.04
C ARG A 126 -16.75 14.40 -0.41
N ALA A 127 -18.00 14.52 -0.62
CA ALA A 127 -18.52 14.98 -1.91
C ALA A 127 -18.28 16.50 -2.08
#